data_41e6f85f8b86c8183a9313ff7857b78d
#
_entry.id   41e6f85f8b86c8183a9313ff7857b78d
#
_cell.length_a   1.000
_cell.length_b   1.000
_cell.length_c   1.000
_cell.angle_alpha   90.00
_cell.angle_beta   90.00
_cell.angle_gamma   90.00
#
_symmetry.space_group_name_H-M   'P 1'
#
loop_
_entity.id
_entity.type
_entity.pdbx_description
1 polymer ?
#
loop_
_entity_poly.entity_id
_entity_poly.type
_entity_poly.pdbx_seq_one_letter_code
_entity_poly.pdbx_strand_id
1 'polypeptide(L)'
;TAGVRDRIREDYRKQSAQEFRANSSVHKDFYEQTFPMHSKYGEVWLHTRLAFREKGTGVDGGDKSFGIIQRVEAPKEEDQRDALRRVNDLLCRQNFVSQSLLRFLRDEAVESCIADILRDILNLYNGKGRVYIFEYDEIYAHHSCIYEVVSEGVSAEIDNLQDMPASESKWWSEQILSGKPIILNTLEQLLEEAPDEYQILVVQGIKSLMVTPLMTGDRVWGYMGIDLVETYHDWSNEDFQWFSSLGNIISICIELRKAKDKVIREQAFLNNLFHFMPMGYIRMSIIRDENNKPCDYRVTDANEVSSTFFGH
;
A
#
# COMPACT_ATOMS: atom_id res chain seq x y z
N THR A 1 34.05 2.66 -40.50
CA THR A 1 32.74 1.98 -40.47
C THR A 1 31.98 2.54 -39.29
N ALA A 2 30.87 3.26 -39.56
CA ALA A 2 29.99 3.76 -38.51
C ALA A 2 29.53 2.59 -37.65
N GLY A 3 29.64 2.73 -36.32
CA GLY A 3 29.20 1.72 -35.38
C GLY A 3 27.68 1.50 -35.44
N VAL A 4 27.18 0.42 -34.87
CA VAL A 4 25.74 0.12 -34.81
C VAL A 4 24.97 1.30 -34.24
N ARG A 5 25.53 1.97 -33.22
CA ARG A 5 24.93 3.12 -32.54
C ARG A 5 24.67 4.30 -33.50
N ASP A 6 25.56 4.55 -34.44
CA ASP A 6 25.42 5.69 -35.38
C ASP A 6 24.31 5.47 -36.41
N ARG A 7 23.87 4.22 -36.57
CA ARG A 7 22.78 3.83 -37.46
C ARG A 7 21.41 3.85 -36.80
N ILE A 8 21.36 3.89 -35.45
CA ILE A 8 20.10 4.07 -34.71
C ILE A 8 19.56 5.45 -34.99
N ARG A 9 18.27 5.59 -35.24
CA ARG A 9 17.61 6.86 -35.43
C ARG A 9 17.89 7.83 -34.29
N GLU A 10 18.15 9.09 -34.57
CA GLU A 10 18.74 10.02 -33.61
C GLU A 10 17.93 10.25 -32.35
N ASP A 11 16.60 10.29 -32.46
CA ASP A 11 15.66 10.43 -31.36
C ASP A 11 15.68 9.23 -30.40
N TYR A 12 16.03 8.05 -30.90
CA TYR A 12 16.14 6.81 -30.10
C TYR A 12 17.54 6.56 -29.53
N ARG A 13 18.57 7.25 -29.95
CA ARG A 13 19.96 6.98 -29.51
C ARG A 13 20.17 7.15 -28.01
N LYS A 14 19.60 8.22 -27.42
CA LYS A 14 19.74 8.51 -26.00
C LYS A 14 19.01 7.46 -25.15
N GLN A 15 17.76 7.18 -25.50
CA GLN A 15 16.94 6.20 -24.83
C GLN A 15 17.57 4.80 -24.89
N SER A 16 17.96 4.34 -26.08
CA SER A 16 18.62 3.05 -26.29
C SER A 16 19.90 2.91 -25.46
N ALA A 17 20.71 3.97 -25.35
CA ALA A 17 21.92 3.95 -24.55
C ALA A 17 21.64 3.93 -23.03
N GLN A 18 20.58 4.60 -22.58
CA GLN A 18 20.17 4.58 -21.16
C GLN A 18 19.64 3.20 -20.76
N GLU A 19 18.76 2.63 -21.57
CA GLU A 19 18.20 1.30 -21.36
C GLU A 19 19.30 0.22 -21.35
N PHE A 20 20.25 0.30 -22.28
CA PHE A 20 21.40 -0.60 -22.31
C PHE A 20 22.22 -0.52 -21.02
N ARG A 21 22.53 0.70 -20.54
CA ARG A 21 23.28 0.91 -19.30
C ARG A 21 22.53 0.40 -18.06
N ALA A 22 21.23 0.72 -17.98
CA ALA A 22 20.38 0.30 -16.86
C ALA A 22 20.30 -1.23 -16.78
N ASN A 23 20.14 -1.92 -17.92
CA ASN A 23 20.04 -3.37 -17.96
C ASN A 23 21.39 -4.10 -17.80
N SER A 24 22.49 -3.48 -18.21
CA SER A 24 23.83 -4.06 -18.00
C SER A 24 24.33 -3.92 -16.56
N SER A 25 23.82 -2.95 -15.79
CA SER A 25 24.17 -2.77 -14.37
C SER A 25 23.39 -3.69 -13.43
N VAL A 26 22.21 -4.13 -13.84
CA VAL A 26 21.40 -5.12 -13.10
C VAL A 26 21.70 -6.48 -13.72
N HIS A 27 22.39 -7.39 -13.03
CA HIS A 27 22.79 -8.74 -13.49
C HIS A 27 21.61 -9.54 -14.05
N LYS A 28 21.09 -9.11 -15.21
CA LYS A 28 20.08 -9.85 -15.98
C LYS A 28 20.81 -10.80 -16.92
N ASP A 29 20.32 -12.02 -17.03
CA ASP A 29 20.88 -13.02 -17.94
C ASP A 29 20.77 -12.61 -19.40
N PHE A 30 19.85 -11.72 -19.73
CA PHE A 30 19.65 -11.21 -21.08
C PHE A 30 19.11 -9.77 -21.06
N TYR A 31 19.28 -9.09 -22.17
CA TYR A 31 18.79 -7.73 -22.46
C TYR A 31 18.00 -7.74 -23.76
N GLU A 32 16.82 -7.13 -23.75
CA GLU A 32 15.97 -7.00 -24.93
C GLU A 32 15.70 -5.51 -25.21
N GLN A 33 15.72 -5.15 -26.50
CA GLN A 33 15.42 -3.80 -26.94
C GLN A 33 14.85 -3.80 -28.35
N THR A 34 13.88 -2.88 -28.62
CA THR A 34 13.35 -2.61 -29.96
C THR A 34 13.65 -1.17 -30.33
N PHE A 35 14.28 -0.96 -31.48
CA PHE A 35 14.68 0.37 -31.94
C PHE A 35 14.69 0.48 -33.47
N PRO A 36 14.45 1.70 -34.03
CA PRO A 36 14.59 1.99 -35.45
C PRO A 36 16.05 2.21 -35.84
N MET A 37 16.45 1.63 -36.95
CA MET A 37 17.80 1.75 -37.48
C MET A 37 17.81 2.05 -39.00
N HIS A 38 18.73 2.91 -39.44
CA HIS A 38 18.95 3.16 -40.86
C HIS A 38 19.74 2.00 -41.48
N SER A 39 19.14 1.35 -42.43
CA SER A 39 19.76 0.31 -43.25
C SER A 39 19.96 0.82 -44.68
N LYS A 40 20.70 0.05 -45.51
CA LYS A 40 20.83 0.34 -46.95
C LYS A 40 19.51 0.22 -47.74
N TYR A 41 18.49 -0.36 -47.13
CA TYR A 41 17.14 -0.51 -47.70
C TYR A 41 16.11 0.44 -47.07
N GLY A 42 16.56 1.47 -46.37
CA GLY A 42 15.71 2.43 -45.65
C GLY A 42 15.66 2.18 -44.14
N GLU A 43 14.70 2.79 -43.47
CA GLU A 43 14.48 2.57 -42.02
C GLU A 43 13.86 1.20 -41.75
N VAL A 44 14.43 0.47 -40.79
CA VAL A 44 13.95 -0.83 -40.33
C VAL A 44 13.87 -0.82 -38.84
N TRP A 45 12.82 -1.46 -38.26
CA TRP A 45 12.72 -1.71 -36.84
C TRP A 45 13.34 -3.05 -36.52
N LEU A 46 14.19 -3.07 -35.47
CA LEU A 46 14.90 -4.25 -35.03
C LEU A 46 14.55 -4.55 -33.58
N HIS A 47 14.20 -5.78 -33.30
CA HIS A 47 14.16 -6.33 -31.97
C HIS A 47 15.43 -7.12 -31.72
N THR A 48 16.14 -6.81 -30.64
CA THR A 48 17.39 -7.48 -30.26
C THR A 48 17.26 -8.10 -28.90
N ARG A 49 17.72 -9.35 -28.77
CA ARG A 49 17.86 -10.04 -27.51
C ARG A 49 19.30 -10.48 -27.36
N LEU A 50 20.01 -9.93 -26.36
CA LEU A 50 21.42 -10.13 -26.12
C LEU A 50 21.63 -10.82 -24.77
N ALA A 51 22.48 -11.87 -24.72
CA ALA A 51 22.94 -12.49 -23.49
C ALA A 51 24.37 -12.02 -23.17
N PHE A 52 24.62 -11.59 -21.93
CA PHE A 52 25.95 -11.20 -21.47
C PHE A 52 26.64 -12.44 -20.87
N ARG A 53 27.65 -13.01 -21.54
CA ARG A 53 28.22 -14.31 -21.13
C ARG A 53 29.71 -14.37 -20.84
N GLU A 54 30.52 -13.46 -21.36
CA GLU A 54 31.97 -13.59 -21.21
C GLU A 54 32.62 -12.24 -20.91
N LYS A 55 33.15 -12.11 -19.70
CA LYS A 55 33.90 -10.92 -19.28
C LYS A 55 35.33 -10.98 -19.78
N GLY A 56 35.81 -9.87 -20.36
CA GLY A 56 37.20 -9.70 -20.73
C GLY A 56 37.71 -10.52 -21.94
N THR A 57 36.83 -11.18 -22.70
CA THR A 57 37.20 -12.00 -23.88
C THR A 57 36.93 -11.32 -25.21
N GLY A 58 36.40 -10.07 -25.21
CA GLY A 58 36.17 -9.29 -26.41
C GLY A 58 37.41 -8.62 -26.99
N VAL A 59 37.26 -7.99 -28.14
CA VAL A 59 38.29 -7.13 -28.73
C VAL A 59 38.67 -6.04 -27.72
N ASP A 60 39.93 -5.79 -27.51
CA ASP A 60 40.48 -4.83 -26.52
C ASP A 60 40.15 -5.14 -25.05
N GLY A 61 39.93 -6.43 -24.69
CA GLY A 61 39.65 -6.87 -23.32
C GLY A 61 38.24 -6.54 -22.82
N GLY A 62 37.34 -6.13 -23.70
CA GLY A 62 35.91 -5.88 -23.38
C GLY A 62 35.11 -7.18 -23.21
N ASP A 63 33.89 -7.06 -22.78
CA ASP A 63 32.96 -8.17 -22.61
C ASP A 63 32.33 -8.59 -23.95
N LYS A 64 32.11 -9.90 -24.13
CA LYS A 64 31.38 -10.45 -25.27
C LYS A 64 29.92 -10.72 -24.90
N SER A 65 29.04 -10.29 -25.79
CA SER A 65 27.61 -10.62 -25.74
C SER A 65 27.21 -11.35 -27.04
N PHE A 66 26.31 -12.29 -26.90
CA PHE A 66 25.72 -13.02 -28.03
C PHE A 66 24.20 -12.78 -28.04
N GLY A 67 23.63 -12.67 -29.22
CA GLY A 67 22.21 -12.43 -29.28
C GLY A 67 21.59 -12.62 -30.64
N ILE A 68 20.28 -12.49 -30.67
CA ILE A 68 19.45 -12.58 -31.87
C ILE A 68 18.96 -11.16 -32.21
N ILE A 69 19.01 -10.84 -33.50
CA ILE A 69 18.45 -9.61 -34.05
C ILE A 69 17.37 -10.03 -35.04
N GLN A 70 16.16 -9.54 -34.84
CA GLN A 70 15.03 -9.82 -35.72
C GLN A 70 14.44 -8.51 -36.25
N ARG A 71 14.08 -8.49 -37.52
CA ARG A 71 13.29 -7.38 -38.07
C ARG A 71 11.85 -7.53 -37.59
N VAL A 72 11.30 -6.42 -37.11
CA VAL A 72 9.91 -6.33 -36.63
C VAL A 72 9.20 -5.19 -37.36
N GLU A 73 7.88 -5.14 -37.29
CA GLU A 73 7.11 -4.00 -37.73
C GLU A 73 7.33 -2.82 -36.79
N ALA A 74 7.20 -1.59 -37.31
CA ALA A 74 7.23 -0.39 -36.50
C ALA A 74 6.09 -0.46 -35.45
N PRO A 75 6.35 -0.17 -34.16
CA PRO A 75 5.28 -0.04 -33.18
C PRO A 75 4.26 0.98 -33.67
N LYS A 76 2.99 0.62 -33.67
CA LYS A 76 1.93 1.56 -34.05
C LYS A 76 1.90 2.70 -33.05
N GLU A 77 1.54 3.91 -33.52
CA GLU A 77 1.36 5.07 -32.60
C GLU A 77 0.36 4.76 -31.47
N GLU A 78 -0.60 3.89 -31.74
CA GLU A 78 -1.60 3.42 -30.77
C GLU A 78 -0.94 2.61 -29.64
N ASP A 79 -0.02 1.71 -29.94
CA ASP A 79 0.73 0.92 -28.96
C ASP A 79 1.62 1.81 -28.07
N GLN A 80 2.20 2.88 -28.63
CA GLN A 80 3.00 3.84 -27.89
C GLN A 80 2.14 4.70 -26.95
N ARG A 81 0.96 5.11 -27.41
CA ARG A 81 0.02 5.88 -26.59
C ARG A 81 -0.52 5.04 -25.42
N ASP A 82 -0.82 3.78 -25.66
CA ASP A 82 -1.31 2.86 -24.64
C ASP A 82 -0.21 2.53 -23.62
N ALA A 83 1.03 2.34 -24.07
CA ALA A 83 2.16 2.17 -23.17
C ALA A 83 2.39 3.42 -22.29
N LEU A 84 2.28 4.62 -22.88
CA LEU A 84 2.41 5.88 -22.12
C LEU A 84 1.26 6.05 -21.10
N ARG A 85 0.02 5.72 -21.47
CA ARG A 85 -1.12 5.73 -20.56
C ARG A 85 -0.88 4.80 -19.37
N ARG A 86 -0.47 3.56 -19.60
CA ARG A 86 -0.16 2.59 -18.53
C ARG A 86 0.92 3.09 -17.58
N VAL A 87 2.00 3.68 -18.11
CA VAL A 87 3.06 4.27 -17.28
C VAL A 87 2.52 5.43 -16.44
N ASN A 88 1.71 6.31 -17.04
CA ASN A 88 1.12 7.44 -16.34
C ASN A 88 0.17 6.98 -15.24
N ASP A 89 -0.68 5.98 -15.50
CA ASP A 89 -1.59 5.40 -14.51
C ASP A 89 -0.82 4.78 -13.35
N LEU A 90 0.26 4.05 -13.63
CA LEU A 90 1.12 3.49 -12.60
C LEU A 90 1.76 4.58 -11.72
N LEU A 91 2.26 5.66 -12.33
CA LEU A 91 2.81 6.80 -11.61
C LEU A 91 1.77 7.51 -10.75
N CYS A 92 0.55 7.69 -11.27
CA CYS A 92 -0.57 8.26 -10.49
C CYS A 92 -0.88 7.41 -9.27
N ARG A 93 -0.94 6.09 -9.42
CA ARG A 93 -1.18 5.14 -8.32
C ARG A 93 -0.06 5.16 -7.29
N GLN A 94 1.20 5.18 -7.70
CA GLN A 94 2.34 5.29 -6.78
C GLN A 94 2.35 6.62 -6.02
N ASN A 95 2.07 7.72 -6.71
CA ASN A 95 1.95 9.04 -6.07
C ASN A 95 0.82 9.06 -5.05
N PHE A 96 -0.31 8.44 -5.36
CA PHE A 96 -1.44 8.33 -4.44
C PHE A 96 -1.06 7.59 -3.15
N VAL A 97 -0.41 6.43 -3.26
CA VAL A 97 0.09 5.65 -2.11
C VAL A 97 1.04 6.49 -1.25
N SER A 98 1.98 7.19 -1.88
CA SER A 98 2.94 8.04 -1.18
C SER A 98 2.27 9.22 -0.47
N GLN A 99 1.30 9.87 -1.11
CA GLN A 99 0.55 10.97 -0.51
C GLN A 99 -0.35 10.50 0.65
N SER A 100 -0.97 9.33 0.52
CA SER A 100 -1.75 8.71 1.60
C SER A 100 -0.89 8.49 2.84
N LEU A 101 0.32 7.94 2.66
CA LEU A 101 1.28 7.78 3.76
C LEU A 101 1.67 9.12 4.39
N LEU A 102 1.93 10.15 3.58
CA LEU A 102 2.28 11.49 4.08
C LEU A 102 1.14 12.15 4.87
N ARG A 103 -0.14 11.90 4.52
CA ARG A 103 -1.30 12.39 5.29
C ARG A 103 -1.29 11.83 6.71
N PHE A 104 -1.00 10.54 6.87
CA PHE A 104 -0.92 9.90 8.20
C PHE A 104 0.27 10.40 9.05
N LEU A 105 1.35 10.86 8.42
CA LEU A 105 2.50 11.43 9.12
C LEU A 105 2.27 12.88 9.59
N ARG A 106 1.24 13.55 9.08
CA ARG A 106 0.79 14.84 9.60
C ARG A 106 -0.02 14.61 10.87
N ASP A 107 -0.02 15.58 11.78
CA ASP A 107 -0.72 15.47 13.07
C ASP A 107 -2.25 15.68 12.94
N GLU A 108 -2.84 15.13 11.89
CA GLU A 108 -4.28 15.14 11.61
C GLU A 108 -4.98 13.95 12.29
N ALA A 109 -6.28 14.07 12.50
CA ALA A 109 -7.07 12.95 13.03
C ALA A 109 -7.03 11.78 12.04
N VAL A 110 -6.63 10.60 12.52
CA VAL A 110 -6.48 9.39 11.68
C VAL A 110 -7.79 9.04 10.99
N GLU A 111 -8.92 9.23 11.67
CA GLU A 111 -10.27 8.98 11.15
C GLU A 111 -10.57 9.84 9.91
N SER A 112 -10.19 11.13 9.95
CA SER A 112 -10.34 12.03 8.80
C SER A 112 -9.45 11.62 7.64
N CYS A 113 -8.19 11.25 7.92
CA CYS A 113 -7.27 10.77 6.90
C CYS A 113 -7.77 9.50 6.22
N ILE A 114 -8.33 8.54 6.98
CA ILE A 114 -8.91 7.31 6.43
C ILE A 114 -10.09 7.65 5.53
N ALA A 115 -11.05 8.46 6.00
CA ALA A 115 -12.22 8.85 5.22
C ALA A 115 -11.85 9.54 3.91
N ASP A 116 -10.83 10.41 3.92
CA ASP A 116 -10.34 11.08 2.72
C ASP A 116 -9.69 10.10 1.73
N ILE A 117 -8.90 9.14 2.22
CA ILE A 117 -8.30 8.10 1.38
C ILE A 117 -9.37 7.22 0.75
N LEU A 118 -10.37 6.76 1.53
CA LEU A 118 -11.48 5.97 1.00
C LEU A 118 -12.28 6.73 -0.06
N ARG A 119 -12.50 8.05 0.14
CA ARG A 119 -13.17 8.92 -0.84
C ARG A 119 -12.35 9.07 -2.12
N ASP A 120 -11.05 9.25 -2.00
CA ASP A 120 -10.16 9.37 -3.14
C ASP A 120 -10.08 8.05 -3.92
N ILE A 121 -10.10 6.87 -3.24
CA ILE A 121 -10.21 5.55 -3.87
C ILE A 121 -11.50 5.47 -4.69
N LEU A 122 -12.64 5.82 -4.09
CA LEU A 122 -13.93 5.75 -4.76
C LEU A 122 -13.98 6.63 -6.01
N ASN A 123 -13.39 7.84 -5.95
CA ASN A 123 -13.33 8.77 -7.07
C ASN A 123 -12.52 8.25 -8.27
N LEU A 124 -11.53 7.38 -8.04
CA LEU A 124 -10.70 6.82 -9.13
C LEU A 124 -11.47 5.88 -10.05
N TYR A 125 -12.49 5.20 -9.54
CA TYR A 125 -13.23 4.22 -10.32
C TYR A 125 -14.44 4.78 -11.06
N ASN A 126 -14.66 6.12 -11.08
CA ASN A 126 -15.70 6.84 -11.83
C ASN A 126 -17.10 6.21 -11.78
N GLY A 127 -17.31 5.29 -10.85
CA GLY A 127 -18.54 4.53 -10.69
C GLY A 127 -19.25 4.92 -9.40
N LYS A 128 -20.54 4.58 -9.32
CA LYS A 128 -21.28 4.65 -8.07
C LYS A 128 -21.03 3.41 -7.26
N GLY A 129 -20.65 3.60 -6.00
CA GLY A 129 -20.28 2.50 -5.13
C GLY A 129 -19.97 2.92 -3.70
N ARG A 130 -19.35 2.02 -2.99
CA ARG A 130 -18.92 2.17 -1.59
C ARG A 130 -17.48 1.71 -1.45
N VAL A 131 -16.74 2.36 -0.56
CA VAL A 131 -15.44 1.88 -0.06
C VAL A 131 -15.53 1.84 1.45
N TYR A 132 -15.14 0.71 2.03
CA TYR A 132 -15.38 0.43 3.45
C TYR A 132 -14.23 -0.33 4.10
N ILE A 133 -14.21 -0.28 5.45
CA ILE A 133 -13.32 -1.07 6.29
C ILE A 133 -14.17 -1.75 7.36
N PHE A 134 -13.97 -3.06 7.50
CA PHE A 134 -14.53 -3.88 8.58
C PHE A 134 -13.44 -4.31 9.57
N GLU A 135 -13.81 -4.39 10.82
CA GLU A 135 -12.99 -4.96 11.90
C GLU A 135 -13.67 -6.21 12.47
N TYR A 136 -12.90 -7.26 12.68
CA TYR A 136 -13.35 -8.45 13.45
C TYR A 136 -13.14 -8.21 14.93
N ASP A 137 -13.97 -8.84 15.76
CA ASP A 137 -13.74 -8.94 17.20
C ASP A 137 -12.51 -9.82 17.51
N GLU A 138 -12.09 -9.84 18.78
CA GLU A 138 -10.87 -10.55 19.19
C GLU A 138 -10.93 -12.08 18.98
N ILE A 139 -12.14 -12.66 18.95
CA ILE A 139 -12.40 -14.10 18.78
C ILE A 139 -12.91 -14.47 17.39
N TYR A 140 -13.02 -13.49 16.47
CA TYR A 140 -13.52 -13.67 15.11
C TYR A 140 -14.96 -14.19 15.01
N ALA A 141 -15.77 -13.94 16.03
CA ALA A 141 -17.18 -14.32 16.06
C ALA A 141 -18.07 -13.31 15.33
N HIS A 142 -17.71 -12.02 15.38
CA HIS A 142 -18.45 -10.94 14.76
C HIS A 142 -17.52 -9.99 14.02
N HIS A 143 -18.09 -9.23 13.08
CA HIS A 143 -17.42 -8.15 12.40
C HIS A 143 -18.34 -6.93 12.26
N SER A 144 -17.76 -5.74 12.23
CA SER A 144 -18.48 -4.47 12.11
C SER A 144 -17.83 -3.57 11.08
N CYS A 145 -18.64 -2.84 10.32
CA CYS A 145 -18.16 -1.79 9.44
C CYS A 145 -17.74 -0.57 10.29
N ILE A 146 -16.46 -0.25 10.30
CA ILE A 146 -15.92 0.87 11.10
C ILE A 146 -15.72 2.14 10.29
N TYR A 147 -15.58 2.02 8.97
CA TYR A 147 -15.51 3.15 8.03
C TYR A 147 -16.25 2.80 6.75
N GLU A 148 -17.01 3.74 6.24
CA GLU A 148 -17.66 3.66 4.93
C GLU A 148 -17.67 5.04 4.26
N VAL A 149 -17.40 5.08 2.98
CA VAL A 149 -17.60 6.23 2.11
C VAL A 149 -18.44 5.78 0.91
N VAL A 150 -19.48 6.54 0.61
CA VAL A 150 -20.43 6.23 -0.47
C VAL A 150 -20.45 7.33 -1.53
N SER A 151 -20.76 6.96 -2.75
CA SER A 151 -21.01 7.90 -3.85
C SER A 151 -22.38 8.59 -3.69
N GLU A 152 -22.53 9.75 -4.31
CA GLU A 152 -23.81 10.43 -4.37
C GLU A 152 -24.90 9.53 -4.98
N GLY A 153 -26.01 9.40 -4.26
CA GLY A 153 -27.16 8.57 -4.66
C GLY A 153 -27.04 7.08 -4.33
N VAL A 154 -25.95 6.65 -3.67
CA VAL A 154 -25.81 5.31 -3.11
C VAL A 154 -26.10 5.36 -1.62
N SER A 155 -26.91 4.42 -1.10
CA SER A 155 -27.20 4.33 0.33
C SER A 155 -25.98 3.87 1.12
N ALA A 156 -25.75 4.51 2.27
CA ALA A 156 -24.78 4.01 3.23
C ALA A 156 -25.36 2.80 3.98
N GLU A 157 -24.52 1.82 4.25
CA GLU A 157 -24.90 0.59 4.93
C GLU A 157 -24.21 0.44 6.30
N ILE A 158 -23.34 1.36 6.69
CA ILE A 158 -22.54 1.28 7.92
C ILE A 158 -23.39 1.02 9.17
N ASP A 159 -24.56 1.64 9.29
CA ASP A 159 -25.44 1.47 10.44
C ASP A 159 -26.12 0.08 10.47
N ASN A 160 -26.29 -0.55 9.31
CA ASN A 160 -26.88 -1.87 9.15
C ASN A 160 -25.85 -3.01 9.30
N LEU A 161 -24.56 -2.68 9.19
CA LEU A 161 -23.46 -3.63 9.14
C LEU A 161 -22.63 -3.59 10.45
N GLN A 162 -23.34 -3.62 11.58
CA GLN A 162 -22.75 -3.61 12.92
C GLN A 162 -22.98 -4.94 13.64
N ASP A 163 -21.94 -5.45 14.31
CA ASP A 163 -21.98 -6.67 15.15
C ASP A 163 -22.54 -7.89 14.39
N MET A 164 -22.16 -8.04 13.13
CA MET A 164 -22.63 -9.10 12.27
C MET A 164 -21.95 -10.43 12.61
N PRO A 165 -22.70 -11.53 12.83
CA PRO A 165 -22.09 -12.82 13.06
C PRO A 165 -21.28 -13.29 11.83
N ALA A 166 -20.01 -13.62 12.03
CA ALA A 166 -19.14 -14.14 10.96
C ALA A 166 -19.66 -15.45 10.36
N SER A 167 -20.52 -16.17 11.10
CA SER A 167 -21.18 -17.40 10.67
C SER A 167 -22.26 -17.18 9.61
N GLU A 168 -22.83 -15.99 9.48
CA GLU A 168 -23.81 -15.62 8.46
C GLU A 168 -23.19 -15.38 7.09
N SER A 169 -21.86 -15.08 7.04
CA SER A 169 -21.06 -14.97 5.84
C SER A 169 -19.82 -15.87 5.93
N LYS A 170 -20.10 -17.17 6.05
CA LYS A 170 -19.06 -18.17 6.38
C LYS A 170 -17.98 -18.27 5.31
N TRP A 171 -18.35 -18.37 4.04
CA TRP A 171 -17.39 -18.46 2.94
C TRP A 171 -16.51 -17.21 2.89
N TRP A 172 -17.14 -16.04 3.04
CA TRP A 172 -16.44 -14.74 3.07
C TRP A 172 -15.41 -14.68 4.19
N SER A 173 -15.84 -15.00 5.40
CA SER A 173 -14.98 -15.00 6.58
C SER A 173 -13.82 -15.99 6.46
N GLU A 174 -14.06 -17.19 5.91
CA GLU A 174 -13.00 -18.19 5.66
C GLU A 174 -11.96 -17.68 4.65
N GLN A 175 -12.38 -17.02 3.55
CA GLN A 175 -11.45 -16.42 2.60
C GLN A 175 -10.59 -15.35 3.27
N ILE A 176 -11.24 -14.37 3.91
CA ILE A 176 -10.57 -13.23 4.53
C ILE A 176 -9.62 -13.66 5.64
N LEU A 177 -10.08 -14.51 6.59
CA LEU A 177 -9.28 -14.97 7.71
C LEU A 177 -8.13 -15.89 7.30
N SER A 178 -8.20 -16.52 6.13
CA SER A 178 -7.06 -17.23 5.53
C SER A 178 -6.08 -16.31 4.80
N GLY A 179 -6.29 -14.99 4.84
CA GLY A 179 -5.44 -13.99 4.17
C GLY A 179 -5.66 -13.90 2.66
N LYS A 180 -6.77 -14.45 2.14
CA LYS A 180 -7.07 -14.44 0.71
C LYS A 180 -7.95 -13.23 0.35
N PRO A 181 -7.68 -12.55 -0.77
CA PRO A 181 -8.57 -11.53 -1.29
C PRO A 181 -9.83 -12.13 -1.90
N ILE A 182 -10.88 -11.32 -1.98
CA ILE A 182 -12.09 -11.63 -2.75
C ILE A 182 -12.15 -10.64 -3.91
N ILE A 183 -12.16 -11.14 -5.14
CA ILE A 183 -12.18 -10.32 -6.35
C ILE A 183 -13.27 -10.87 -7.26
N LEU A 184 -14.34 -10.10 -7.46
CA LEU A 184 -15.49 -10.49 -8.25
C LEU A 184 -15.74 -9.43 -9.33
N ASN A 185 -15.49 -9.80 -10.58
CA ASN A 185 -15.82 -8.97 -11.72
C ASN A 185 -17.33 -8.96 -11.95
N THR A 186 -17.99 -10.07 -11.60
CA THR A 186 -19.44 -10.23 -11.54
C THR A 186 -19.82 -11.11 -10.36
N LEU A 187 -21.04 -10.93 -9.80
CA LEU A 187 -21.49 -11.72 -8.66
C LEU A 187 -21.81 -13.16 -9.01
N GLU A 188 -22.10 -13.46 -10.29
CA GLU A 188 -22.40 -14.81 -10.77
C GLU A 188 -21.28 -15.81 -10.46
N GLN A 189 -20.05 -15.33 -10.21
CA GLN A 189 -18.93 -16.15 -9.76
C GLN A 189 -19.19 -16.84 -8.41
N LEU A 190 -20.11 -16.30 -7.57
CA LEU A 190 -20.46 -16.87 -6.27
C LEU A 190 -21.62 -17.88 -6.32
N LEU A 191 -22.34 -17.99 -7.42
CA LEU A 191 -23.56 -18.80 -7.49
C LEU A 191 -23.35 -20.28 -7.06
N GLU A 192 -22.17 -20.84 -7.37
CA GLU A 192 -21.86 -22.23 -7.04
C GLU A 192 -21.11 -22.36 -5.71
N GLU A 193 -20.21 -21.41 -5.40
CA GLU A 193 -19.32 -21.51 -4.24
C GLU A 193 -19.93 -20.94 -2.96
N ALA A 194 -20.70 -19.86 -3.06
CA ALA A 194 -21.22 -19.10 -1.92
C ALA A 194 -22.61 -18.48 -2.24
N PRO A 195 -23.65 -19.31 -2.42
CA PRO A 195 -24.97 -18.83 -2.83
C PRO A 195 -25.64 -17.90 -1.78
N ASP A 196 -25.35 -18.06 -0.50
CA ASP A 196 -25.90 -17.21 0.56
C ASP A 196 -25.31 -15.80 0.47
N GLU A 197 -23.98 -15.68 0.31
CA GLU A 197 -23.30 -14.41 0.08
C GLU A 197 -23.76 -13.74 -1.22
N TYR A 198 -23.97 -14.52 -2.28
CA TYR A 198 -24.54 -14.00 -3.53
C TYR A 198 -25.86 -13.27 -3.28
N GLN A 199 -26.79 -13.87 -2.52
CA GLN A 199 -28.08 -13.25 -2.22
C GLN A 199 -27.94 -11.94 -1.43
N ILE A 200 -27.04 -11.90 -0.44
CA ILE A 200 -26.76 -10.71 0.36
C ILE A 200 -26.27 -9.57 -0.53
N LEU A 201 -25.31 -9.85 -1.41
CA LEU A 201 -24.68 -8.85 -2.28
C LEU A 201 -25.63 -8.34 -3.38
N VAL A 202 -26.48 -9.23 -3.94
CA VAL A 202 -27.49 -8.85 -4.93
C VAL A 202 -28.51 -7.87 -4.36
N VAL A 203 -28.98 -8.11 -3.12
CA VAL A 203 -29.94 -7.21 -2.45
C VAL A 203 -29.36 -5.81 -2.27
N GLN A 204 -28.05 -5.70 -2.05
CA GLN A 204 -27.34 -4.42 -1.93
C GLN A 204 -27.06 -3.76 -3.31
N GLY A 205 -27.46 -4.37 -4.40
CA GLY A 205 -27.31 -3.85 -5.76
C GLY A 205 -25.90 -3.92 -6.32
N ILE A 206 -24.99 -4.67 -5.68
CA ILE A 206 -23.60 -4.77 -6.07
C ILE A 206 -23.47 -5.47 -7.44
N LYS A 207 -22.58 -4.96 -8.29
CA LYS A 207 -22.28 -5.52 -9.62
C LYS A 207 -20.91 -6.18 -9.67
N SER A 208 -19.91 -5.51 -9.11
CA SER A 208 -18.56 -6.04 -8.95
C SER A 208 -17.94 -5.51 -7.66
N LEU A 209 -17.02 -6.29 -7.10
CA LEU A 209 -16.33 -5.90 -5.86
C LEU A 209 -14.90 -6.41 -5.79
N MET A 210 -14.12 -5.77 -4.95
CA MET A 210 -12.78 -6.22 -4.60
C MET A 210 -12.55 -5.99 -3.12
N VAL A 211 -12.06 -7.01 -2.41
CA VAL A 211 -11.79 -6.98 -0.97
C VAL A 211 -10.39 -7.50 -0.69
N THR A 212 -9.69 -6.81 0.20
CA THR A 212 -8.37 -7.22 0.70
C THR A 212 -8.40 -7.40 2.21
N PRO A 213 -7.82 -8.49 2.75
CA PRO A 213 -7.65 -8.62 4.19
C PRO A 213 -6.69 -7.54 4.71
N LEU A 214 -6.95 -7.07 5.94
CA LEU A 214 -6.12 -6.12 6.66
C LEU A 214 -5.33 -6.86 7.73
N MET A 215 -3.99 -6.75 7.67
CA MET A 215 -3.07 -7.55 8.48
C MET A 215 -2.35 -6.70 9.52
N THR A 216 -2.12 -7.30 10.69
CA THR A 216 -1.17 -6.82 11.71
C THR A 216 -0.21 -7.97 12.02
N GLY A 217 1.03 -7.88 11.51
CA GLY A 217 1.92 -9.03 11.48
C GLY A 217 1.31 -10.17 10.68
N ASP A 218 1.18 -11.35 11.29
CA ASP A 218 0.58 -12.54 10.66
C ASP A 218 -0.93 -12.69 10.96
N ARG A 219 -1.52 -11.72 11.64
CA ARG A 219 -2.92 -11.77 12.07
C ARG A 219 -3.80 -10.87 11.20
N VAL A 220 -4.89 -11.42 10.67
CA VAL A 220 -5.97 -10.63 10.06
C VAL A 220 -6.77 -9.97 11.19
N TRP A 221 -6.96 -8.65 11.12
CA TRP A 221 -7.81 -7.93 12.06
C TRP A 221 -9.11 -7.42 11.43
N GLY A 222 -9.16 -7.37 10.11
CA GLY A 222 -10.29 -6.86 9.36
C GLY A 222 -10.11 -7.00 7.86
N TYR A 223 -10.87 -6.26 7.11
CA TYR A 223 -10.75 -6.19 5.65
C TYR A 223 -11.20 -4.83 5.12
N MET A 224 -10.67 -4.45 3.96
CA MET A 224 -11.06 -3.28 3.20
C MET A 224 -11.66 -3.71 1.87
N GLY A 225 -12.79 -3.12 1.49
CA GLY A 225 -13.47 -3.45 0.25
C GLY A 225 -13.91 -2.23 -0.54
N ILE A 226 -14.12 -2.44 -1.83
CA ILE A 226 -14.78 -1.54 -2.76
C ILE A 226 -15.88 -2.29 -3.50
N ASP A 227 -17.09 -1.73 -3.48
CA ASP A 227 -18.28 -2.23 -4.20
C ASP A 227 -18.68 -1.22 -5.25
N LEU A 228 -18.98 -1.70 -6.47
CA LEU A 228 -19.59 -0.92 -7.53
C LEU A 228 -21.02 -1.39 -7.76
N VAL A 229 -21.99 -0.47 -7.69
CA VAL A 229 -23.43 -0.79 -7.75
C VAL A 229 -24.09 -0.50 -9.10
N GLU A 230 -23.49 0.34 -9.95
CA GLU A 230 -24.04 0.68 -11.27
C GLU A 230 -23.29 0.03 -12.42
N THR A 231 -22.00 -0.19 -12.27
CA THR A 231 -21.11 -0.63 -13.35
C THR A 231 -20.37 -1.91 -12.97
N TYR A 232 -20.14 -2.75 -13.96
CA TYR A 232 -19.18 -3.84 -13.85
C TYR A 232 -17.76 -3.29 -14.03
N HIS A 233 -16.81 -3.89 -13.32
CA HIS A 233 -15.39 -3.58 -13.46
C HIS A 233 -14.61 -4.89 -13.59
N ASP A 234 -13.69 -4.92 -14.55
CA ASP A 234 -12.76 -6.04 -14.71
C ASP A 234 -11.48 -5.72 -13.90
N TRP A 235 -11.47 -6.23 -12.65
CA TRP A 235 -10.40 -5.98 -11.71
C TRP A 235 -9.10 -6.59 -12.20
N SER A 236 -8.12 -5.75 -12.51
CA SER A 236 -6.79 -6.19 -12.90
C SER A 236 -5.92 -6.56 -11.68
N ASN A 237 -4.83 -7.29 -11.91
CA ASN A 237 -3.86 -7.57 -10.87
C ASN A 237 -3.20 -6.27 -10.34
N GLU A 238 -3.03 -5.27 -11.19
CA GLU A 238 -2.53 -3.94 -10.84
C GLU A 238 -3.50 -3.19 -9.91
N ASP A 239 -4.80 -3.29 -10.15
CA ASP A 239 -5.84 -2.74 -9.26
C ASP A 239 -5.74 -3.35 -7.88
N PHE A 240 -5.66 -4.68 -7.81
CA PHE A 240 -5.52 -5.39 -6.54
C PHE A 240 -4.25 -5.04 -5.80
N GLN A 241 -3.09 -5.04 -6.45
CA GLN A 241 -1.80 -4.73 -5.84
C GLN A 241 -1.80 -3.31 -5.24
N TRP A 242 -2.35 -2.35 -5.97
CA TRP A 242 -2.47 -0.98 -5.51
C TRP A 242 -3.43 -0.86 -4.32
N PHE A 243 -4.62 -1.45 -4.41
CA PHE A 243 -5.64 -1.42 -3.37
C PHE A 243 -5.15 -2.10 -2.08
N SER A 244 -4.52 -3.26 -2.19
CA SER A 244 -3.92 -3.99 -1.08
C SER A 244 -2.79 -3.20 -0.41
N SER A 245 -1.98 -2.46 -1.19
CA SER A 245 -0.93 -1.58 -0.65
C SER A 245 -1.51 -0.47 0.21
N LEU A 246 -2.64 0.13 -0.18
CA LEU A 246 -3.35 1.12 0.63
C LEU A 246 -3.92 0.49 1.91
N GLY A 247 -4.51 -0.70 1.81
CA GLY A 247 -4.98 -1.45 2.98
C GLY A 247 -3.87 -1.69 4.00
N ASN A 248 -2.68 -2.08 3.55
CA ASN A 248 -1.51 -2.26 4.40
C ASN A 248 -1.07 -0.96 5.10
N ILE A 249 -1.07 0.17 4.38
CA ILE A 249 -0.75 1.48 4.95
C ILE A 249 -1.78 1.85 6.02
N ILE A 250 -3.06 1.70 5.74
CA ILE A 250 -4.15 1.98 6.69
C ILE A 250 -3.99 1.10 7.93
N SER A 251 -3.71 -0.21 7.77
CA SER A 251 -3.46 -1.14 8.89
C SER A 251 -2.34 -0.67 9.79
N ILE A 252 -1.18 -0.33 9.21
CA ILE A 252 -0.01 0.15 9.96
C ILE A 252 -0.35 1.44 10.71
N CYS A 253 -1.06 2.37 10.08
CA CYS A 253 -1.41 3.66 10.68
C CYS A 253 -2.39 3.51 11.84
N ILE A 254 -3.39 2.65 11.70
CA ILE A 254 -4.34 2.33 12.79
C ILE A 254 -3.60 1.68 13.96
N GLU A 255 -2.69 0.75 13.69
CA GLU A 255 -1.90 0.07 14.72
C GLU A 255 -1.00 1.04 15.47
N LEU A 256 -0.27 1.89 14.75
CA LEU A 256 0.57 2.94 15.36
C LEU A 256 -0.25 3.89 16.23
N ARG A 257 -1.46 4.25 15.80
CA ARG A 257 -2.35 5.09 16.58
C ARG A 257 -2.82 4.38 17.86
N LYS A 258 -3.30 3.14 17.74
CA LYS A 258 -3.70 2.33 18.90
C LYS A 258 -2.55 2.20 19.92
N ALA A 259 -1.32 1.98 19.45
CA ALA A 259 -0.13 1.91 20.30
C ALA A 259 0.17 3.26 20.98
N LYS A 260 0.13 4.38 20.23
CA LYS A 260 0.31 5.73 20.78
C LYS A 260 -0.72 6.06 21.87
N ASP A 261 -2.00 5.79 21.59
CA ASP A 261 -3.08 6.05 22.54
C ASP A 261 -3.00 5.17 23.79
N LYS A 262 -2.50 3.94 23.65
CA LYS A 262 -2.22 3.07 24.80
C LYS A 262 -1.13 3.69 25.69
N VAL A 263 -0.01 4.12 25.10
CA VAL A 263 1.08 4.76 25.86
C VAL A 263 0.59 6.02 26.57
N ILE A 264 -0.19 6.87 25.89
CA ILE A 264 -0.77 8.09 26.49
C ILE A 264 -1.68 7.74 27.68
N ARG A 265 -2.54 6.74 27.53
CA ARG A 265 -3.43 6.30 28.62
C ARG A 265 -2.67 5.72 29.81
N GLU A 266 -1.65 4.89 29.56
CA GLU A 266 -0.79 4.33 30.62
C GLU A 266 -0.03 5.44 31.36
N GLN A 267 0.48 6.44 30.62
CA GLN A 267 1.18 7.59 31.21
C GLN A 267 0.23 8.46 32.03
N ALA A 268 -0.97 8.73 31.54
CA ALA A 268 -2.00 9.45 32.29
C ALA A 268 -2.42 8.67 33.57
N PHE A 269 -2.57 7.35 33.48
CA PHE A 269 -2.89 6.51 34.61
C PHE A 269 -1.76 6.56 35.67
N LEU A 270 -0.52 6.43 35.25
CA LEU A 270 0.63 6.53 36.17
C LEU A 270 0.72 7.92 36.82
N ASN A 271 0.50 9.00 36.06
CA ASN A 271 0.44 10.34 36.61
C ASN A 271 -0.69 10.52 37.62
N ASN A 272 -1.88 10.00 37.35
CA ASN A 272 -2.99 10.02 38.30
C ASN A 272 -2.68 9.23 39.56
N LEU A 273 -2.13 8.02 39.45
CA LEU A 273 -1.67 7.25 40.62
C LEU A 273 -0.65 8.06 41.43
N PHE A 274 0.30 8.70 40.74
CA PHE A 274 1.32 9.50 41.37
C PHE A 274 0.75 10.70 42.16
N HIS A 275 -0.24 11.40 41.60
CA HIS A 275 -0.90 12.53 42.26
C HIS A 275 -1.80 12.11 43.44
N PHE A 276 -2.52 10.99 43.30
CA PHE A 276 -3.48 10.54 44.30
C PHE A 276 -2.90 9.54 45.32
N MET A 277 -1.59 9.21 45.26
CA MET A 277 -0.96 8.39 46.26
C MET A 277 -1.06 9.01 47.67
N PRO A 278 -1.52 8.28 48.71
CA PRO A 278 -1.61 8.81 50.06
C PRO A 278 -0.25 8.97 50.75
N MET A 279 0.84 8.64 50.05
CA MET A 279 2.22 8.73 50.55
C MET A 279 3.01 9.75 49.76
N GLY A 280 3.87 10.53 50.45
CA GLY A 280 4.82 11.44 49.78
C GLY A 280 5.82 10.65 48.94
N TYR A 281 5.96 11.04 47.68
CA TYR A 281 6.97 10.52 46.74
C TYR A 281 7.89 11.62 46.31
N ILE A 282 9.20 11.31 46.31
CA ILE A 282 10.24 12.22 45.87
C ILE A 282 11.21 11.46 44.98
N ARG A 283 11.53 12.04 43.83
CA ARG A 283 12.63 11.60 42.96
C ARG A 283 13.80 12.58 43.12
N MET A 284 14.98 12.05 43.30
CA MET A 284 16.17 12.88 43.52
C MET A 284 17.30 12.47 42.58
N SER A 285 18.04 13.46 42.08
CA SER A 285 19.34 13.27 41.42
C SER A 285 20.44 13.51 42.43
N ILE A 286 21.38 12.60 42.52
CA ILE A 286 22.55 12.72 43.41
C ILE A 286 23.56 13.65 42.74
N ILE A 287 23.96 14.71 43.48
CA ILE A 287 25.07 15.60 43.11
C ILE A 287 26.36 15.00 43.66
N ARG A 288 27.39 14.95 42.84
CA ARG A 288 28.70 14.39 43.19
C ARG A 288 29.75 15.47 43.17
N ASP A 289 30.73 15.36 44.07
CA ASP A 289 31.90 16.25 44.11
C ASP A 289 32.92 15.89 43.00
N GLU A 290 34.01 16.65 42.98
CA GLU A 290 35.12 16.47 42.01
C GLU A 290 35.79 15.09 42.10
N ASN A 291 35.62 14.39 43.20
CA ASN A 291 36.12 13.03 43.44
C ASN A 291 35.05 11.94 43.16
N ASN A 292 33.94 12.33 42.49
CA ASN A 292 32.80 11.44 42.19
C ASN A 292 32.09 10.86 43.42
N LYS A 293 32.25 11.50 44.63
CA LYS A 293 31.54 11.13 45.84
C LYS A 293 30.20 11.89 45.92
N PRO A 294 29.14 11.23 46.41
CA PRO A 294 27.88 11.92 46.69
C PRO A 294 28.11 13.05 47.71
N CYS A 295 27.75 14.29 47.35
CA CYS A 295 27.90 15.45 48.24
C CYS A 295 26.56 16.15 48.51
N ASP A 296 25.59 16.01 47.62
CA ASP A 296 24.26 16.61 47.77
C ASP A 296 23.22 15.88 46.90
N TYR A 297 21.96 16.28 46.94
CA TYR A 297 20.91 15.81 46.09
C TYR A 297 20.02 16.97 45.59
N ARG A 298 19.44 16.80 44.44
CA ARG A 298 18.45 17.72 43.87
C ARG A 298 17.16 16.98 43.67
N VAL A 299 16.05 17.48 44.24
CA VAL A 299 14.71 16.95 43.95
C VAL A 299 14.38 17.29 42.50
N THR A 300 14.06 16.26 41.72
CA THR A 300 13.72 16.36 40.31
C THR A 300 12.24 16.20 40.08
N ASP A 301 11.55 15.60 41.04
CA ASP A 301 10.12 15.31 40.93
C ASP A 301 9.54 15.01 42.33
N ALA A 302 8.29 15.40 42.58
CA ALA A 302 7.62 15.21 43.88
C ALA A 302 6.09 15.23 43.67
N ASN A 303 5.34 14.40 44.41
CA ASN A 303 3.88 14.47 44.38
C ASN A 303 3.35 15.50 45.40
N GLU A 304 2.04 15.83 45.30
CA GLU A 304 1.40 16.86 46.13
C GLU A 304 1.50 16.55 47.63
N VAL A 305 1.40 15.27 48.02
CA VAL A 305 1.52 14.85 49.40
C VAL A 305 2.90 15.14 49.98
N SER A 306 3.96 14.95 49.18
CA SER A 306 5.32 15.28 49.63
C SER A 306 5.53 16.79 49.84
N SER A 307 4.85 17.64 49.05
CA SER A 307 4.87 19.10 49.20
C SER A 307 4.31 19.55 50.55
N THR A 308 3.29 18.84 51.07
CA THR A 308 2.74 19.15 52.41
C THR A 308 3.74 18.91 53.54
N PHE A 309 4.68 17.99 53.36
CA PHE A 309 5.73 17.72 54.37
C PHE A 309 6.89 18.72 54.34
N PHE A 310 7.15 19.34 53.17
CA PHE A 310 8.27 20.26 52.99
C PHE A 310 7.89 21.72 52.98
N GLY A 311 6.60 22.06 53.07
CA GLY A 311 6.12 23.45 53.29
C GLY A 311 6.22 24.34 52.05
N HIS A 312 6.11 23.81 50.84
CA HIS A 312 6.06 24.57 49.58
C HIS A 312 4.83 24.24 48.78
#